data_39cdfc65b7e91aa161b2536f38c18e71
#
_entry.id   39cdfc65b7e91aa161b2536f38c18e71
#
_cell.length_a   1.000
_cell.length_b   1.000
_cell.length_c   1.000
_cell.angle_alpha   90.00
_cell.angle_beta   90.00
_cell.angle_gamma   90.00
#
_symmetry.space_group_name_H-M   'P 1'
#
loop_
_entity.id
_entity.type
_entity.pdbx_description
1 polymer ?
#
loop_
_entity_poly.entity_id
_entity_poly.type
_entity_poly.pdbx_seq_one_letter_code
_entity_poly.pdbx_strand_id
1 'polypeptide(L)'
;MINLNKNKGDGHQPLYEQIYNQIKLDIINGYLSPNERILGTRTLARMLDVSRNTVDRAYLQLTLEGYIESRKNAGFYVLELPKVFYTERKQILFDKRKIDEELLNRENIIYDLTNSSHTSNLFPKKEWKRHYIAALDQLELAEKLSSLQLFQGDIALRKEISRYLERIRGVVCHPRQIIITSGLQQSLDYLCQFLGKSKNVLMEEPSYPKAREIFVKNSWNISTEKVDNKGLDICNFSNEINIDMIYTTPSHQFPLGMIMPISRRQKLLEFAEQNDSFIIEDDYDSELRYYEKPVPALKSIDYPDRVIYLGTFSKILSPSFRMSYIVLPEQFTEDFLERFKMHNSTVNLINQIALANVLSSGDYDRLVRKMNHIFKKRYEAFQNGFDSFKVPIKVSHNVSGQYFLVNFPKKINQYEMIKRALDVGVKVYDTMQFWQEEAECPHEHLFLGFSKIELENIPDCIERLKKAWDIIEKG
;
A
#
# COMPACT_ATOMS: atom_id res chain seq x y z
N MET A 1 18.90 45.50 -14.70
CA MET A 1 18.15 46.56 -13.97
C MET A 1 17.04 45.90 -13.19
N ILE A 2 16.98 46.03 -11.85
CA ILE A 2 16.00 45.37 -10.99
C ILE A 2 14.64 46.02 -11.20
N ASN A 3 13.68 45.29 -11.72
CA ASN A 3 12.32 45.77 -11.96
C ASN A 3 11.42 45.28 -10.83
N LEU A 4 10.94 46.16 -9.96
CA LEU A 4 10.08 45.82 -8.84
C LEU A 4 8.62 46.00 -9.17
N ASN A 5 7.82 44.99 -8.92
CA ASN A 5 6.35 45.08 -8.98
C ASN A 5 5.83 45.53 -7.61
N LYS A 6 5.38 46.79 -7.51
CA LYS A 6 4.90 47.43 -6.27
C LYS A 6 3.37 47.25 -6.05
N ASN A 7 2.64 46.59 -6.96
CA ASN A 7 1.18 46.43 -6.84
C ASN A 7 0.82 45.40 -5.76
N LYS A 8 -0.08 45.74 -4.85
CA LYS A 8 -0.58 44.88 -3.78
C LYS A 8 -1.81 44.07 -4.29
N GLY A 9 -1.59 42.90 -4.86
CA GLY A 9 -2.65 41.97 -5.21
C GLY A 9 -2.41 40.57 -4.55
N ASP A 10 -3.43 39.71 -4.45
CA ASP A 10 -3.29 38.35 -3.93
C ASP A 10 -2.21 37.57 -4.71
N GLY A 11 -1.21 37.04 -4.01
CA GLY A 11 -0.07 36.31 -4.59
C GLY A 11 1.22 37.13 -4.74
N HIS A 12 1.33 38.32 -4.16
CA HIS A 12 2.45 39.22 -4.36
C HIS A 12 3.67 38.84 -3.54
N GLN A 13 4.84 38.63 -4.21
CA GLN A 13 6.13 38.46 -3.53
C GLN A 13 6.54 39.75 -2.81
N PRO A 14 6.97 39.68 -1.54
CA PRO A 14 7.51 40.82 -0.81
C PRO A 14 8.66 41.49 -1.56
N LEU A 15 8.77 42.83 -1.49
CA LEU A 15 9.80 43.59 -2.22
C LEU A 15 11.22 43.12 -1.93
N TYR A 16 11.52 42.70 -0.68
CA TYR A 16 12.86 42.18 -0.34
C TYR A 16 13.16 40.86 -1.07
N GLU A 17 12.15 40.00 -1.27
CA GLU A 17 12.31 38.75 -2.02
C GLU A 17 12.52 38.99 -3.52
N GLN A 18 11.86 39.99 -4.08
CA GLN A 18 12.05 40.34 -5.48
C GLN A 18 13.50 40.85 -5.71
N ILE A 19 14.00 41.70 -4.80
CA ILE A 19 15.38 42.19 -4.84
C ILE A 19 16.38 41.04 -4.69
N TYR A 20 16.16 40.18 -3.70
CA TYR A 20 16.96 39.00 -3.44
C TYR A 20 17.01 38.07 -4.66
N ASN A 21 15.85 37.68 -5.22
CA ASN A 21 15.79 36.80 -6.37
C ASN A 21 16.44 37.36 -7.60
N GLN A 22 16.28 38.67 -7.88
CA GLN A 22 16.89 39.27 -9.03
C GLN A 22 18.43 39.30 -8.92
N ILE A 23 18.99 39.72 -7.77
CA ILE A 23 20.44 39.75 -7.57
C ILE A 23 21.02 38.32 -7.61
N LYS A 24 20.33 37.35 -6.99
CA LYS A 24 20.71 35.96 -7.05
C LYS A 24 20.76 35.41 -8.49
N LEU A 25 19.75 35.74 -9.31
CA LEU A 25 19.71 35.35 -10.72
C LEU A 25 20.84 36.07 -11.52
N ASP A 26 21.10 37.33 -11.24
CA ASP A 26 22.16 38.09 -11.93
C ASP A 26 23.54 37.49 -11.62
N ILE A 27 23.77 37.00 -10.40
CA ILE A 27 25.00 36.29 -10.00
C ILE A 27 25.08 34.92 -10.70
N ILE A 28 24.00 34.13 -10.64
CA ILE A 28 23.96 32.79 -11.23
C ILE A 28 24.11 32.82 -12.75
N ASN A 29 23.53 33.81 -13.41
CA ASN A 29 23.63 34.00 -14.87
C ASN A 29 24.94 34.73 -15.32
N GLY A 30 25.80 35.09 -14.38
CA GLY A 30 27.09 35.76 -14.69
C GLY A 30 26.96 37.22 -15.06
N TYR A 31 25.82 37.87 -14.88
CA TYR A 31 25.66 39.32 -15.07
C TYR A 31 26.38 40.15 -13.99
N LEU A 32 26.56 39.54 -12.82
CA LEU A 32 27.41 40.03 -11.74
C LEU A 32 28.59 39.07 -11.58
N SER A 33 29.80 39.56 -11.82
CA SER A 33 31.01 38.73 -11.85
C SER A 33 31.54 38.42 -10.43
N PRO A 34 32.24 37.28 -10.22
CA PRO A 34 32.93 37.01 -8.96
C PRO A 34 33.88 38.16 -8.58
N ASN A 35 33.90 38.53 -7.29
CA ASN A 35 34.62 39.67 -6.73
C ASN A 35 34.14 41.05 -7.21
N GLU A 36 33.07 41.13 -7.97
CA GLU A 36 32.46 42.40 -8.34
C GLU A 36 31.82 43.08 -7.11
N ARG A 37 32.02 44.39 -7.00
CA ARG A 37 31.40 45.19 -5.94
C ARG A 37 30.00 45.59 -6.35
N ILE A 38 29.01 45.17 -5.56
CA ILE A 38 27.61 45.56 -5.77
C ILE A 38 27.26 46.86 -5.04
N LEU A 39 26.15 47.49 -5.44
CA LEU A 39 25.69 48.74 -4.86
C LEU A 39 25.45 48.60 -3.35
N GLY A 40 25.86 49.61 -2.59
CA GLY A 40 25.59 49.64 -1.15
C GLY A 40 24.08 49.75 -0.87
N THR A 41 23.63 49.22 0.27
CA THR A 41 22.19 49.12 0.58
C THR A 41 21.45 50.46 0.56
N ARG A 42 22.08 51.54 0.97
CA ARG A 42 21.49 52.90 0.89
C ARG A 42 21.31 53.38 -0.53
N THR A 43 22.29 53.12 -1.39
CA THR A 43 22.27 53.56 -2.80
C THR A 43 21.20 52.78 -3.57
N LEU A 44 21.16 51.45 -3.39
CA LEU A 44 20.18 50.59 -4.03
C LEU A 44 18.76 50.91 -3.55
N ALA A 45 18.58 51.16 -2.26
CA ALA A 45 17.27 51.54 -1.71
C ALA A 45 16.70 52.80 -2.34
N ARG A 46 17.58 53.81 -2.53
CA ARG A 46 17.24 55.11 -3.19
C ARG A 46 16.90 54.89 -4.68
N MET A 47 17.68 54.05 -5.39
CA MET A 47 17.44 53.77 -6.82
C MET A 47 16.13 53.02 -7.06
N LEU A 48 15.78 52.11 -6.18
CA LEU A 48 14.56 51.27 -6.28
C LEU A 48 13.34 51.89 -5.61
N ASP A 49 13.51 53.04 -4.96
CA ASP A 49 12.47 53.74 -4.18
C ASP A 49 11.79 52.80 -3.18
N VAL A 50 12.60 52.15 -2.32
CA VAL A 50 12.20 51.24 -1.25
C VAL A 50 12.87 51.61 0.06
N SER A 51 12.37 51.07 1.18
CA SER A 51 13.04 51.27 2.48
C SER A 51 14.40 50.61 2.51
N ARG A 52 15.38 51.25 3.21
CA ARG A 52 16.69 50.64 3.42
C ARG A 52 16.59 49.24 4.06
N ASN A 53 15.70 49.06 5.03
CA ASN A 53 15.47 47.76 5.69
C ASN A 53 15.10 46.69 4.69
N THR A 54 14.35 47.00 3.62
CA THR A 54 13.98 46.06 2.56
C THR A 54 15.21 45.55 1.84
N VAL A 55 16.17 46.42 1.51
CA VAL A 55 17.41 46.03 0.84
C VAL A 55 18.36 45.34 1.82
N ASP A 56 18.46 45.81 3.07
CA ASP A 56 19.31 45.20 4.09
C ASP A 56 18.86 43.76 4.35
N ARG A 57 17.54 43.46 4.34
CA ARG A 57 16.99 42.11 4.48
C ARG A 57 17.35 41.21 3.30
N ALA A 58 17.26 41.71 2.07
CA ALA A 58 17.66 40.98 0.87
C ALA A 58 19.16 40.66 0.89
N TYR A 59 19.99 41.62 1.27
CA TYR A 59 21.44 41.47 1.34
C TYR A 59 21.86 40.52 2.48
N LEU A 60 21.17 40.56 3.60
CA LEU A 60 21.37 39.59 4.69
C LEU A 60 21.15 38.18 4.21
N GLN A 61 20.05 37.95 3.48
CA GLN A 61 19.74 36.64 2.93
C GLN A 61 20.78 36.17 1.91
N LEU A 62 21.19 37.05 0.97
CA LEU A 62 22.27 36.77 0.01
C LEU A 62 23.60 36.44 0.68
N THR A 63 23.91 37.12 1.79
CA THR A 63 25.12 36.88 2.59
C THR A 63 25.05 35.55 3.33
N LEU A 64 23.91 35.25 3.94
CA LEU A 64 23.68 33.97 4.63
C LEU A 64 23.75 32.75 3.68
N GLU A 65 23.29 32.92 2.45
CA GLU A 65 23.37 31.88 1.41
C GLU A 65 24.73 31.83 0.68
N GLY A 66 25.64 32.79 0.97
CA GLY A 66 26.97 32.79 0.39
C GLY A 66 27.04 33.28 -1.06
N TYR A 67 26.06 34.05 -1.54
CA TYR A 67 26.15 34.71 -2.85
C TYR A 67 26.99 35.98 -2.83
N ILE A 68 26.95 36.70 -1.71
CA ILE A 68 27.72 37.91 -1.48
C ILE A 68 28.39 37.89 -0.10
N GLU A 69 29.47 38.69 0.05
CA GLU A 69 30.09 38.92 1.35
C GLU A 69 30.18 40.41 1.66
N SER A 70 30.14 40.76 2.96
CA SER A 70 30.39 42.10 3.43
C SER A 70 31.87 42.27 3.79
N ARG A 71 32.58 43.18 3.11
CA ARG A 71 33.98 43.54 3.45
C ARG A 71 34.00 44.82 4.28
N LYS A 72 34.70 44.79 5.40
CA LYS A 72 34.77 45.91 6.35
C LYS A 72 35.23 47.21 5.65
N ASN A 73 34.43 48.25 5.73
CA ASN A 73 34.62 49.57 5.10
C ASN A 73 34.69 49.55 3.55
N ALA A 74 34.42 48.45 2.90
CA ALA A 74 34.52 48.30 1.43
C ALA A 74 33.17 48.00 0.74
N GLY A 75 32.16 47.54 1.48
CA GLY A 75 30.84 47.24 0.94
C GLY A 75 30.58 45.75 0.71
N PHE A 76 29.70 45.44 -0.22
CA PHE A 76 29.31 44.07 -0.54
C PHE A 76 29.92 43.60 -1.85
N TYR A 77 30.40 42.37 -1.90
CA TYR A 77 31.07 41.76 -3.05
C TYR A 77 30.47 40.40 -3.36
N VAL A 78 30.40 40.07 -4.64
CA VAL A 78 29.93 38.76 -5.13
C VAL A 78 30.99 37.71 -4.81
N LEU A 79 30.55 36.57 -4.25
CA LEU A 79 31.41 35.43 -4.00
C LEU A 79 31.54 34.55 -5.25
N GLU A 80 32.68 33.87 -5.37
CA GLU A 80 32.88 32.88 -6.43
C GLU A 80 32.06 31.62 -6.13
N LEU A 81 31.12 31.28 -7.03
CA LEU A 81 30.32 30.09 -6.91
C LEU A 81 31.00 28.88 -7.59
N PRO A 82 30.87 27.66 -7.04
CA PRO A 82 31.36 26.45 -7.71
C PRO A 82 30.76 26.29 -9.12
N LYS A 83 31.59 25.89 -10.10
CA LYS A 83 31.18 25.73 -11.51
C LYS A 83 29.91 24.87 -11.75
N VAL A 84 29.56 24.03 -10.80
CA VAL A 84 28.33 23.21 -10.83
C VAL A 84 27.04 24.05 -10.85
N PHE A 85 27.09 25.31 -10.37
CA PHE A 85 25.93 26.21 -10.37
C PHE A 85 25.64 26.87 -11.74
N TYR A 86 26.59 26.82 -12.66
CA TYR A 86 26.46 27.40 -14.00
C TYR A 86 26.00 26.40 -15.07
N THR A 87 25.74 25.12 -14.69
CA THR A 87 25.12 24.16 -15.60
C THR A 87 23.65 24.51 -15.77
N GLU A 88 23.25 24.72 -17.02
CA GLU A 88 21.85 24.88 -17.44
C GLU A 88 20.96 23.93 -16.63
N ARG A 89 19.95 24.49 -15.96
CA ARG A 89 18.83 23.67 -15.48
C ARG A 89 18.37 22.81 -16.67
N LYS A 90 18.77 21.56 -16.73
CA LYS A 90 18.01 20.58 -17.49
C LYS A 90 16.58 20.72 -16.97
N GLN A 91 15.74 21.40 -17.72
CA GLN A 91 14.29 21.26 -17.52
C GLN A 91 14.05 19.77 -17.58
N ILE A 92 13.72 19.18 -16.43
CA ILE A 92 13.09 17.87 -16.41
C ILE A 92 11.75 18.14 -17.07
N LEU A 93 11.73 18.02 -18.39
CA LEU A 93 10.50 17.98 -19.18
C LEU A 93 9.86 16.66 -18.75
N PHE A 94 8.99 16.72 -17.73
CA PHE A 94 8.01 15.66 -17.54
C PHE A 94 7.33 15.48 -18.88
N ASP A 95 7.43 14.29 -19.42
CA ASP A 95 6.79 13.98 -20.69
C ASP A 95 5.27 14.06 -20.48
N LYS A 96 4.73 15.27 -20.69
CA LYS A 96 3.30 15.54 -20.56
C LYS A 96 2.48 14.55 -21.36
N ARG A 97 3.00 14.03 -22.49
CA ARG A 97 2.31 13.06 -23.34
C ARG A 97 2.03 11.75 -22.62
N LYS A 98 2.98 11.23 -21.81
CA LYS A 98 2.75 10.00 -21.01
C LYS A 98 1.67 10.19 -19.94
N ILE A 99 1.66 11.37 -19.29
CA ILE A 99 0.65 11.69 -18.29
C ILE A 99 -0.72 11.85 -18.96
N ASP A 100 -0.77 12.49 -20.12
CA ASP A 100 -2.00 12.70 -20.88
C ASP A 100 -2.55 11.37 -21.45
N GLU A 101 -1.69 10.45 -21.92
CA GLU A 101 -2.10 9.09 -22.35
C GLU A 101 -2.64 8.25 -21.19
N GLU A 102 -2.04 8.30 -20.00
CA GLU A 102 -2.57 7.62 -18.81
C GLU A 102 -3.90 8.22 -18.33
N LEU A 103 -4.10 9.54 -18.47
CA LEU A 103 -5.35 10.21 -18.13
C LEU A 103 -6.44 9.93 -19.17
N LEU A 104 -6.12 9.98 -20.47
CA LEU A 104 -7.05 9.68 -21.57
C LEU A 104 -7.54 8.22 -21.57
N ASN A 105 -6.66 7.27 -21.22
CA ASN A 105 -7.05 5.86 -21.04
C ASN A 105 -8.02 5.63 -19.87
N ARG A 106 -8.15 6.58 -18.91
CA ARG A 106 -9.13 6.50 -17.81
C ARG A 106 -10.52 6.99 -18.22
N GLU A 107 -10.64 7.87 -19.20
CA GLU A 107 -11.94 8.47 -19.58
C GLU A 107 -12.92 7.48 -20.20
N ASN A 108 -12.45 6.36 -20.76
CA ASN A 108 -13.30 5.35 -21.39
C ASN A 108 -13.69 4.18 -20.47
N ILE A 109 -13.17 4.11 -19.23
CA ILE A 109 -13.48 3.02 -18.31
C ILE A 109 -14.73 3.35 -17.50
N ILE A 110 -15.80 2.58 -17.75
CA ILE A 110 -17.08 2.68 -17.04
C ILE A 110 -17.04 1.83 -15.77
N TYR A 111 -16.53 0.59 -15.87
CA TYR A 111 -16.39 -0.35 -14.77
C TYR A 111 -14.95 -0.85 -14.65
N ASP A 112 -14.36 -0.68 -13.47
CA ASP A 112 -13.03 -1.19 -13.15
C ASP A 112 -13.16 -2.34 -12.15
N LEU A 113 -12.97 -3.58 -12.63
CA LEU A 113 -13.07 -4.82 -11.85
C LEU A 113 -11.77 -5.11 -11.11
N THR A 114 -11.22 -4.11 -10.42
CA THR A 114 -10.04 -4.28 -9.55
C THR A 114 -10.42 -4.87 -8.19
N ASN A 115 -9.52 -5.67 -7.59
CA ASN A 115 -9.67 -6.18 -6.22
C ASN A 115 -9.12 -5.20 -5.15
N SER A 116 -8.68 -4.02 -5.52
CA SER A 116 -7.89 -3.17 -4.63
C SER A 116 -8.69 -2.21 -3.75
N SER A 117 -10.00 -2.03 -3.98
CA SER A 117 -10.81 -1.04 -3.25
C SER A 117 -12.28 -1.42 -3.15
N HIS A 118 -12.96 -0.87 -2.15
CA HIS A 118 -14.42 -0.83 -2.12
C HIS A 118 -14.92 0.56 -2.52
N THR A 119 -16.22 0.66 -2.76
CA THR A 119 -16.87 1.96 -2.97
C THR A 119 -16.75 2.82 -1.71
N SER A 120 -16.55 4.12 -1.90
CA SER A 120 -16.42 5.09 -0.80
C SER A 120 -17.65 5.12 0.14
N ASN A 121 -18.80 4.64 -0.34
CA ASN A 121 -20.05 4.57 0.42
C ASN A 121 -20.06 3.49 1.51
N LEU A 122 -19.15 2.52 1.45
CA LEU A 122 -19.06 1.44 2.42
C LEU A 122 -18.23 1.83 3.64
N PHE A 123 -17.39 2.85 3.55
CA PHE A 123 -16.64 3.32 4.71
C PHE A 123 -17.58 3.85 5.80
N PRO A 124 -17.45 3.43 7.06
CA PRO A 124 -18.35 3.77 8.15
C PRO A 124 -18.11 5.21 8.68
N LYS A 125 -18.38 6.23 7.85
CA LYS A 125 -18.05 7.63 8.13
C LYS A 125 -18.57 8.13 9.48
N LYS A 126 -19.82 7.76 9.83
CA LYS A 126 -20.47 8.22 11.06
C LYS A 126 -19.82 7.61 12.30
N GLU A 127 -19.65 6.30 12.29
CA GLU A 127 -19.01 5.54 13.38
C GLU A 127 -17.56 5.96 13.53
N TRP A 128 -16.83 6.02 12.41
CA TRP A 128 -15.43 6.45 12.41
C TRP A 128 -15.26 7.87 12.97
N LYS A 129 -16.07 8.82 12.51
CA LYS A 129 -16.05 10.21 13.01
C LYS A 129 -16.26 10.26 14.54
N ARG A 130 -17.24 9.52 15.06
CA ARG A 130 -17.50 9.47 16.50
C ARG A 130 -16.29 8.99 17.30
N HIS A 131 -15.69 7.87 16.90
CA HIS A 131 -14.54 7.28 17.57
C HIS A 131 -13.27 8.11 17.39
N TYR A 132 -13.13 8.77 16.25
CA TYR A 132 -11.99 9.65 15.98
C TYR A 132 -12.04 10.92 16.85
N ILE A 133 -13.22 11.54 17.00
CA ILE A 133 -13.41 12.66 17.93
C ILE A 133 -13.16 12.22 19.38
N ALA A 134 -13.73 11.10 19.79
CA ALA A 134 -13.48 10.55 21.13
C ALA A 134 -11.99 10.27 21.38
N ALA A 135 -11.23 9.88 20.36
CA ALA A 135 -9.78 9.71 20.46
C ALA A 135 -9.05 11.04 20.66
N LEU A 136 -9.51 12.11 20.00
CA LEU A 136 -8.95 13.47 20.19
C LEU A 136 -9.25 14.05 21.57
N ASP A 137 -10.41 13.73 22.14
CA ASP A 137 -10.85 14.25 23.43
C ASP A 137 -10.23 13.52 24.65
N GLN A 138 -9.48 12.45 24.42
CA GLN A 138 -8.82 11.74 25.52
C GLN A 138 -7.73 12.59 26.15
N LEU A 139 -7.85 12.85 27.48
CA LEU A 139 -6.91 13.68 28.25
C LEU A 139 -5.46 13.20 28.15
N GLU A 140 -5.26 11.88 28.11
CA GLU A 140 -3.93 11.26 27.98
C GLU A 140 -3.29 11.49 26.60
N LEU A 141 -4.06 11.93 25.61
CA LEU A 141 -3.57 12.13 24.24
C LEU A 141 -2.52 13.24 24.18
N ALA A 142 -2.67 14.30 24.96
CA ALA A 142 -1.73 15.43 24.98
C ALA A 142 -0.32 14.99 25.39
N GLU A 143 -0.18 14.13 26.39
CA GLU A 143 1.09 13.55 26.80
C GLU A 143 1.64 12.57 25.77
N LYS A 144 0.79 11.70 25.21
CA LYS A 144 1.17 10.75 24.16
C LYS A 144 1.58 11.45 22.86
N LEU A 145 0.95 12.56 22.49
CA LEU A 145 1.29 13.35 21.31
C LEU A 145 2.62 14.10 21.44
N SER A 146 3.01 14.45 22.67
CA SER A 146 4.30 15.11 22.93
C SER A 146 5.49 14.16 23.00
N SER A 147 5.25 12.86 23.02
CA SER A 147 6.30 11.81 23.07
C SER A 147 6.39 11.02 21.76
N LEU A 148 7.58 10.53 21.48
CA LEU A 148 7.78 9.56 20.37
C LEU A 148 7.05 8.26 20.70
N GLN A 149 6.33 7.71 19.71
CA GLN A 149 5.60 6.47 19.88
C GLN A 149 6.50 5.26 19.90
N LEU A 150 6.18 4.30 20.75
CA LEU A 150 6.82 3.00 20.71
C LEU A 150 6.62 2.35 19.33
N PHE A 151 7.65 1.70 18.84
CA PHE A 151 7.66 0.99 17.57
C PHE A 151 6.46 0.04 17.39
N GLN A 152 6.09 -0.68 18.43
CA GLN A 152 4.96 -1.64 18.40
C GLN A 152 3.59 -0.99 18.12
N GLY A 153 3.45 0.31 18.30
CA GLY A 153 2.18 1.00 18.30
C GLY A 153 1.45 0.98 19.66
N ASP A 154 0.26 1.56 19.69
CA ASP A 154 -0.50 1.82 20.91
C ASP A 154 -0.95 0.54 21.61
N ILE A 155 -0.76 0.48 22.93
CA ILE A 155 -1.07 -0.70 23.74
C ILE A 155 -2.57 -1.02 23.79
N ALA A 156 -3.44 0.01 23.76
CA ALA A 156 -4.88 -0.22 23.78
C ALA A 156 -5.31 -0.93 22.49
N LEU A 157 -4.81 -0.48 21.32
CA LEU A 157 -5.09 -1.16 20.06
C LEU A 157 -4.57 -2.61 20.05
N ARG A 158 -3.35 -2.83 20.53
CA ARG A 158 -2.78 -4.19 20.58
C ARG A 158 -3.59 -5.13 21.50
N LYS A 159 -4.09 -4.63 22.62
CA LYS A 159 -5.01 -5.38 23.50
C LYS A 159 -6.31 -5.74 22.78
N GLU A 160 -6.91 -4.81 22.07
CA GLU A 160 -8.16 -5.08 21.33
C GLU A 160 -7.95 -6.03 20.16
N ILE A 161 -6.81 -5.94 19.45
CA ILE A 161 -6.45 -6.90 18.40
C ILE A 161 -6.28 -8.32 19.00
N SER A 162 -5.59 -8.47 20.12
CA SER A 162 -5.44 -9.76 20.80
C SER A 162 -6.80 -10.39 21.12
N ARG A 163 -7.71 -9.63 21.73
CA ARG A 163 -9.08 -10.08 22.04
C ARG A 163 -9.90 -10.45 20.78
N TYR A 164 -9.76 -9.63 19.75
CA TYR A 164 -10.43 -9.86 18.47
C TYR A 164 -9.95 -11.16 17.81
N LEU A 165 -8.64 -11.38 17.77
CA LEU A 165 -8.02 -12.57 17.19
C LEU A 165 -8.41 -13.85 17.94
N GLU A 166 -8.38 -13.84 19.26
CA GLU A 166 -8.82 -14.98 20.07
C GLU A 166 -10.26 -15.36 19.74
N ARG A 167 -11.15 -14.38 19.70
CA ARG A 167 -12.59 -14.59 19.48
C ARG A 167 -12.95 -15.02 18.05
N ILE A 168 -12.29 -14.45 17.04
CA ILE A 168 -12.70 -14.62 15.63
C ILE A 168 -11.83 -15.62 14.88
N ARG A 169 -10.52 -15.69 15.22
CA ARG A 169 -9.55 -16.52 14.52
C ARG A 169 -8.99 -17.68 15.36
N GLY A 170 -9.35 -17.73 16.64
CA GLY A 170 -8.80 -18.70 17.58
C GLY A 170 -7.32 -18.49 17.92
N VAL A 171 -6.75 -17.35 17.54
CA VAL A 171 -5.34 -17.03 17.79
C VAL A 171 -5.18 -16.43 19.19
N VAL A 172 -4.59 -17.19 20.09
CA VAL A 172 -4.23 -16.72 21.44
C VAL A 172 -2.84 -16.11 21.37
N CYS A 173 -2.73 -14.82 21.66
CA CYS A 173 -1.47 -14.09 21.67
C CYS A 173 -1.45 -12.99 22.72
N HIS A 174 -0.26 -12.74 23.30
CA HIS A 174 -0.10 -11.62 24.21
C HIS A 174 0.04 -10.30 23.43
N PRO A 175 -0.51 -9.16 23.89
CA PRO A 175 -0.37 -7.86 23.22
C PRO A 175 1.08 -7.44 22.94
N ARG A 176 2.07 -8.01 23.64
CA ARG A 176 3.50 -7.78 23.42
C ARG A 176 4.01 -8.41 22.12
N GLN A 177 3.39 -9.48 21.64
CA GLN A 177 3.71 -10.13 20.36
C GLN A 177 3.20 -9.35 19.16
N ILE A 178 2.32 -8.35 19.36
CA ILE A 178 1.65 -7.61 18.28
C ILE A 178 2.41 -6.35 17.92
N ILE A 179 2.71 -6.18 16.62
CA ILE A 179 3.35 -5.01 16.03
C ILE A 179 2.38 -4.36 15.04
N ILE A 180 2.04 -3.10 15.23
CA ILE A 180 1.18 -2.33 14.31
C ILE A 180 2.03 -1.79 13.16
N THR A 181 1.58 -1.99 11.93
CA THR A 181 2.30 -1.61 10.70
C THR A 181 1.40 -0.85 9.72
N SER A 182 2.02 -0.12 8.79
CA SER A 182 1.30 0.64 7.75
C SER A 182 0.95 -0.20 6.51
N GLY A 183 0.61 -1.46 6.70
CA GLY A 183 0.19 -2.40 5.66
C GLY A 183 1.15 -3.58 5.49
N LEU A 184 0.68 -4.61 4.77
CA LEU A 184 1.38 -5.87 4.57
C LEU A 184 2.83 -5.70 4.08
N GLN A 185 3.04 -4.77 3.14
CA GLN A 185 4.39 -4.55 2.58
C GLN A 185 5.39 -4.17 3.67
N GLN A 186 5.01 -3.27 4.58
CA GLN A 186 5.87 -2.91 5.70
C GLN A 186 6.04 -4.06 6.69
N SER A 187 4.98 -4.84 6.93
CA SER A 187 5.08 -6.04 7.78
C SER A 187 6.15 -6.99 7.24
N LEU A 188 6.11 -7.29 5.96
CA LEU A 188 7.09 -8.16 5.32
C LEU A 188 8.49 -7.55 5.29
N ASP A 189 8.62 -6.24 5.02
CA ASP A 189 9.92 -5.55 5.07
C ASP A 189 10.57 -5.64 6.46
N TYR A 190 9.81 -5.43 7.53
CA TYR A 190 10.32 -5.58 8.90
C TYR A 190 10.75 -7.01 9.22
N LEU A 191 9.98 -8.00 8.76
CA LEU A 191 10.35 -9.41 8.94
C LEU A 191 11.64 -9.73 8.18
N CYS A 192 11.78 -9.28 6.94
CA CYS A 192 13.01 -9.47 6.16
C CYS A 192 14.21 -8.80 6.82
N GLN A 193 14.06 -7.58 7.34
CA GLN A 193 15.13 -6.88 8.06
C GLN A 193 15.51 -7.58 9.35
N PHE A 194 14.55 -8.14 10.08
CA PHE A 194 14.76 -8.88 11.31
C PHE A 194 15.51 -10.20 11.06
N LEU A 195 15.01 -11.00 10.13
CA LEU A 195 15.53 -12.34 9.83
C LEU A 195 16.84 -12.31 9.03
N GLY A 196 17.17 -11.17 8.41
CA GLY A 196 18.42 -10.98 7.67
C GLY A 196 18.31 -11.32 6.19
N LYS A 197 19.45 -11.21 5.49
CA LYS A 197 19.57 -11.46 4.04
C LYS A 197 19.78 -12.94 3.73
N SER A 198 19.64 -13.28 2.46
CA SER A 198 19.96 -14.60 1.89
C SER A 198 19.18 -15.76 2.51
N LYS A 199 17.95 -15.48 2.94
CA LYS A 199 17.01 -16.51 3.39
C LYS A 199 16.34 -17.19 2.21
N ASN A 200 15.99 -18.46 2.36
CA ASN A 200 15.22 -19.21 1.39
C ASN A 200 13.75 -19.22 1.79
N VAL A 201 12.89 -18.63 0.97
CA VAL A 201 11.44 -18.63 1.19
C VAL A 201 10.74 -19.52 0.17
N LEU A 202 9.91 -20.43 0.67
CA LEU A 202 8.99 -21.21 -0.16
C LEU A 202 7.66 -20.45 -0.26
N MET A 203 7.19 -20.24 -1.48
CA MET A 203 5.91 -19.60 -1.77
C MET A 203 4.97 -20.54 -2.52
N GLU A 204 3.68 -20.32 -2.35
CA GLU A 204 2.65 -20.93 -3.21
C GLU A 204 2.82 -20.45 -4.66
N GLU A 205 2.50 -21.31 -5.65
CA GLU A 205 2.47 -20.95 -7.07
C GLU A 205 1.10 -21.30 -7.66
N PRO A 206 0.28 -20.31 -8.04
CA PRO A 206 0.52 -18.87 -8.00
C PRO A 206 0.38 -18.27 -6.59
N SER A 207 0.91 -17.03 -6.43
CA SER A 207 0.89 -16.31 -5.14
C SER A 207 0.80 -14.77 -5.29
N TYR A 208 0.82 -14.08 -4.16
CA TYR A 208 0.70 -12.62 -4.12
C TYR A 208 1.98 -11.93 -4.60
N PRO A 209 1.95 -11.18 -5.73
CA PRO A 209 3.16 -10.68 -6.39
C PRO A 209 3.94 -9.65 -5.55
N LYS A 210 3.24 -8.84 -4.73
CA LYS A 210 3.91 -7.84 -3.90
C LYS A 210 4.70 -8.46 -2.74
N ALA A 211 4.32 -9.63 -2.24
CA ALA A 211 5.12 -10.35 -1.26
C ALA A 211 6.41 -10.85 -1.92
N ARG A 212 6.30 -11.44 -3.11
CA ARG A 212 7.44 -11.88 -3.92
C ARG A 212 8.42 -10.73 -4.19
N GLU A 213 7.92 -9.58 -4.63
CA GLU A 213 8.74 -8.39 -4.87
C GLU A 213 9.53 -7.96 -3.62
N ILE A 214 8.91 -8.00 -2.44
CA ILE A 214 9.56 -7.63 -1.19
C ILE A 214 10.67 -8.63 -0.83
N PHE A 215 10.44 -9.92 -0.96
CA PHE A 215 11.47 -10.93 -0.71
C PHE A 215 12.67 -10.77 -1.64
N VAL A 216 12.44 -10.58 -2.95
CA VAL A 216 13.51 -10.31 -3.93
C VAL A 216 14.29 -9.05 -3.56
N LYS A 217 13.59 -7.95 -3.25
CA LYS A 217 14.19 -6.67 -2.86
C LYS A 217 15.08 -6.80 -1.62
N ASN A 218 14.72 -7.67 -0.68
CA ASN A 218 15.50 -7.95 0.52
C ASN A 218 16.56 -9.06 0.31
N SER A 219 16.83 -9.46 -0.92
CA SER A 219 17.82 -10.47 -1.29
C SER A 219 17.53 -11.86 -0.72
N TRP A 220 16.26 -12.25 -0.65
CA TRP A 220 15.83 -13.59 -0.32
C TRP A 220 15.71 -14.43 -1.58
N ASN A 221 16.06 -15.71 -1.50
CA ASN A 221 15.88 -16.67 -2.57
C ASN A 221 14.47 -17.24 -2.51
N ILE A 222 13.77 -17.25 -3.64
CA ILE A 222 12.39 -17.73 -3.73
C ILE A 222 12.39 -19.10 -4.40
N SER A 223 11.80 -20.07 -3.75
CA SER A 223 11.35 -21.34 -4.31
C SER A 223 9.84 -21.35 -4.35
N THR A 224 9.24 -21.96 -5.35
CA THR A 224 7.79 -22.06 -5.44
C THR A 224 7.33 -23.52 -5.47
N GLU A 225 6.15 -23.78 -4.93
CA GLU A 225 5.49 -25.07 -5.04
C GLU A 225 4.06 -24.88 -5.54
N LYS A 226 3.69 -25.67 -6.55
CA LYS A 226 2.34 -25.60 -7.15
C LYS A 226 1.29 -26.00 -6.15
N VAL A 227 0.23 -25.20 -6.09
CA VAL A 227 -0.95 -25.54 -5.26
C VAL A 227 -1.92 -26.41 -6.06
N ASP A 228 -2.57 -27.33 -5.36
CA ASP A 228 -3.69 -28.08 -5.90
C ASP A 228 -5.04 -27.54 -5.36
N ASN A 229 -6.12 -28.30 -5.51
CA ASN A 229 -7.46 -27.92 -5.05
C ASN A 229 -7.61 -27.82 -3.50
N LYS A 230 -6.55 -28.12 -2.76
CA LYS A 230 -6.47 -28.02 -1.28
C LYS A 230 -5.40 -27.03 -0.79
N GLY A 231 -4.77 -26.29 -1.71
CA GLY A 231 -3.69 -25.36 -1.41
C GLY A 231 -2.30 -25.99 -1.49
N LEU A 232 -1.32 -25.41 -0.81
CA LEU A 232 0.06 -25.89 -0.79
C LEU A 232 0.17 -27.33 -0.27
N ASP A 233 0.88 -28.20 -1.01
CA ASP A 233 1.22 -29.56 -0.57
C ASP A 233 2.72 -29.73 -0.33
N ILE A 234 3.14 -29.55 0.90
CA ILE A 234 4.54 -29.64 1.29
C ILE A 234 5.12 -31.06 1.19
N CYS A 235 4.27 -32.10 1.11
CA CYS A 235 4.75 -33.49 1.03
C CYS A 235 5.49 -33.80 -0.28
N ASN A 236 5.23 -33.03 -1.34
CA ASN A 236 5.86 -33.20 -2.64
C ASN A 236 7.10 -32.33 -2.82
N PHE A 237 7.38 -31.43 -1.87
CA PHE A 237 8.54 -30.56 -1.94
C PHE A 237 9.82 -31.37 -1.73
N SER A 238 10.79 -31.21 -2.63
CA SER A 238 12.09 -31.88 -2.53
C SER A 238 12.94 -31.21 -1.44
N ASN A 239 13.50 -31.99 -0.53
CA ASN A 239 14.33 -31.51 0.59
C ASN A 239 15.78 -31.10 0.17
N GLU A 240 16.02 -30.83 -1.12
CA GLU A 240 17.35 -30.45 -1.60
C GLU A 240 17.75 -29.02 -1.20
N ILE A 241 16.78 -28.18 -0.88
CA ILE A 241 17.00 -26.78 -0.49
C ILE A 241 16.52 -26.62 0.95
N ASN A 242 17.39 -26.10 1.82
CA ASN A 242 16.98 -25.72 3.17
C ASN A 242 16.03 -24.50 3.10
N ILE A 243 14.79 -24.65 3.55
CA ILE A 243 13.79 -23.59 3.59
C ILE A 243 13.81 -22.93 4.98
N ASP A 244 14.09 -21.62 5.02
CA ASP A 244 14.03 -20.84 6.25
C ASP A 244 12.59 -20.39 6.56
N MET A 245 11.82 -20.02 5.51
CA MET A 245 10.49 -19.45 5.64
C MET A 245 9.53 -20.06 4.62
N ILE A 246 8.24 -20.17 5.00
CA ILE A 246 7.16 -20.56 4.11
C ILE A 246 6.12 -19.44 4.11
N TYR A 247 5.83 -18.83 2.96
CA TYR A 247 4.77 -17.83 2.83
C TYR A 247 3.52 -18.46 2.24
N THR A 248 2.40 -18.40 2.95
CA THR A 248 1.14 -19.05 2.55
C THR A 248 -0.08 -18.25 2.97
N THR A 249 -1.19 -18.47 2.25
CA THR A 249 -2.51 -17.87 2.49
C THR A 249 -3.57 -18.96 2.78
N PRO A 250 -3.44 -19.71 3.89
CA PRO A 250 -4.15 -20.97 4.10
C PRO A 250 -5.65 -20.82 4.35
N SER A 251 -6.11 -19.64 4.75
CA SER A 251 -7.51 -19.34 4.99
C SER A 251 -8.29 -19.00 3.72
N HIS A 252 -7.59 -18.49 2.70
CA HIS A 252 -8.13 -18.16 1.38
C HIS A 252 -6.95 -17.97 0.43
N GLN A 253 -6.53 -19.06 -0.23
CA GLN A 253 -5.37 -19.07 -1.09
C GLN A 253 -5.48 -18.01 -2.19
N PHE A 254 -4.48 -17.16 -2.30
CA PHE A 254 -4.46 -16.13 -3.32
C PHE A 254 -3.64 -16.57 -4.56
N PRO A 255 -4.21 -16.50 -5.79
CA PRO A 255 -5.53 -15.98 -6.14
C PRO A 255 -6.60 -17.05 -6.35
N LEU A 256 -6.31 -18.34 -6.13
CA LEU A 256 -7.19 -19.45 -6.55
C LEU A 256 -8.40 -19.68 -5.63
N GLY A 257 -8.33 -19.18 -4.38
CA GLY A 257 -9.47 -19.13 -3.47
C GLY A 257 -9.77 -20.39 -2.65
N MET A 258 -8.91 -21.44 -2.71
CA MET A 258 -9.13 -22.63 -1.89
C MET A 258 -8.78 -22.39 -0.41
N ILE A 259 -9.40 -23.19 0.45
CA ILE A 259 -9.12 -23.22 1.88
C ILE A 259 -8.25 -24.44 2.17
N MET A 260 -7.10 -24.24 2.82
CA MET A 260 -6.22 -25.33 3.22
C MET A 260 -6.90 -26.18 4.33
N PRO A 261 -7.12 -27.50 4.12
CA PRO A 261 -7.74 -28.36 5.12
C PRO A 261 -6.81 -28.61 6.31
N ILE A 262 -7.40 -28.95 7.44
CA ILE A 262 -6.68 -29.12 8.72
C ILE A 262 -5.52 -30.12 8.62
N SER A 263 -5.70 -31.21 7.88
CA SER A 263 -4.65 -32.23 7.71
C SER A 263 -3.40 -31.68 7.00
N ARG A 264 -3.55 -30.74 6.05
CA ARG A 264 -2.43 -30.07 5.40
C ARG A 264 -1.78 -29.03 6.31
N ARG A 265 -2.59 -28.30 7.07
CA ARG A 265 -2.10 -27.33 8.06
C ARG A 265 -1.21 -28.02 9.09
N GLN A 266 -1.61 -29.20 9.58
CA GLN A 266 -0.80 -29.99 10.50
C GLN A 266 0.52 -30.45 9.87
N LYS A 267 0.49 -31.00 8.65
CA LYS A 267 1.70 -31.39 7.92
C LYS A 267 2.65 -30.23 7.65
N LEU A 268 2.09 -29.03 7.38
CA LEU A 268 2.90 -27.83 7.18
C LEU A 268 3.58 -27.41 8.47
N LEU A 269 2.91 -27.50 9.62
CA LEU A 269 3.50 -27.22 10.94
C LEU A 269 4.56 -28.26 11.32
N GLU A 270 4.29 -29.55 11.08
CA GLU A 270 5.25 -30.64 11.28
C GLU A 270 6.52 -30.44 10.43
N PHE A 271 6.34 -30.05 9.15
CA PHE A 271 7.46 -29.74 8.27
C PHE A 271 8.28 -28.57 8.80
N ALA A 272 7.62 -27.48 9.21
CA ALA A 272 8.29 -26.30 9.75
C ALA A 272 9.10 -26.62 11.03
N GLU A 273 8.55 -27.45 11.91
CA GLU A 273 9.24 -27.91 13.12
C GLU A 273 10.46 -28.77 12.80
N GLN A 274 10.30 -29.77 11.90
CA GLN A 274 11.37 -30.72 11.54
C GLN A 274 12.53 -30.07 10.79
N ASN A 275 12.27 -29.01 10.03
CA ASN A 275 13.26 -28.31 9.20
C ASN A 275 13.75 -26.99 9.84
N ASP A 276 13.41 -26.71 11.08
CA ASP A 276 13.71 -25.43 11.76
C ASP A 276 13.28 -24.20 10.96
N SER A 277 12.18 -24.32 10.22
CA SER A 277 11.58 -23.27 9.39
C SER A 277 10.51 -22.52 10.16
N PHE A 278 10.14 -21.33 9.67
CA PHE A 278 8.98 -20.57 10.13
C PHE A 278 7.96 -20.39 9.01
N ILE A 279 6.72 -20.11 9.38
CA ILE A 279 5.62 -19.90 8.43
C ILE A 279 5.14 -18.46 8.57
N ILE A 280 5.02 -17.73 7.46
CA ILE A 280 4.30 -16.46 7.38
C ILE A 280 2.89 -16.78 6.88
N GLU A 281 1.92 -16.72 7.78
CA GLU A 281 0.49 -16.82 7.46
C GLU A 281 -0.05 -15.43 7.11
N ASP A 282 -0.33 -15.17 5.83
CA ASP A 282 -0.98 -13.93 5.38
C ASP A 282 -2.50 -14.11 5.36
N ASP A 283 -3.17 -13.50 6.33
CA ASP A 283 -4.62 -13.57 6.53
C ASP A 283 -5.29 -12.25 6.12
N TYR A 284 -5.40 -12.04 4.82
CA TYR A 284 -5.73 -10.75 4.22
C TYR A 284 -7.24 -10.43 4.13
N ASP A 285 -8.13 -11.44 4.13
CA ASP A 285 -9.58 -11.25 3.91
C ASP A 285 -10.48 -12.26 4.64
N SER A 286 -10.00 -12.87 5.70
CA SER A 286 -10.71 -13.93 6.45
C SER A 286 -12.04 -13.50 7.06
N GLU A 287 -12.27 -12.20 7.25
CA GLU A 287 -13.56 -11.67 7.71
C GLU A 287 -14.65 -11.74 6.64
N LEU A 288 -14.28 -11.80 5.35
CA LEU A 288 -15.21 -11.78 4.23
C LEU A 288 -15.67 -13.20 3.87
N ARG A 289 -16.70 -13.68 4.57
CA ARG A 289 -17.30 -15.02 4.42
C ARG A 289 -18.80 -14.91 4.17
N TYR A 290 -19.28 -15.52 3.09
CA TYR A 290 -20.66 -15.33 2.63
C TYR A 290 -21.62 -16.40 3.12
N TYR A 291 -21.15 -17.64 3.29
CA TYR A 291 -21.98 -18.81 3.59
C TYR A 291 -21.55 -19.54 4.86
N GLU A 292 -20.29 -19.38 5.29
CA GLU A 292 -19.72 -20.15 6.39
C GLU A 292 -19.12 -19.24 7.45
N LYS A 293 -18.87 -19.80 8.64
CA LYS A 293 -18.10 -19.11 9.67
C LYS A 293 -16.63 -19.04 9.27
N PRO A 294 -15.87 -18.04 9.75
CA PRO A 294 -14.43 -17.99 9.55
C PRO A 294 -13.76 -19.28 10.01
N VAL A 295 -12.89 -19.84 9.17
CA VAL A 295 -12.06 -20.99 9.55
C VAL A 295 -10.99 -20.49 10.53
N PRO A 296 -10.69 -21.24 11.62
CA PRO A 296 -9.58 -20.86 12.51
C PRO A 296 -8.26 -20.67 11.74
N ALA A 297 -7.42 -19.74 12.20
CA ALA A 297 -6.14 -19.48 11.58
C ALA A 297 -5.18 -20.68 11.72
N LEU A 298 -4.14 -20.77 10.87
CA LEU A 298 -3.06 -21.74 11.06
C LEU A 298 -2.35 -21.49 12.39
N LYS A 299 -2.11 -20.23 12.73
CA LYS A 299 -1.55 -19.81 14.04
C LYS A 299 -2.35 -20.32 15.23
N SER A 300 -3.65 -20.56 15.09
CA SER A 300 -4.50 -21.06 16.21
C SER A 300 -4.19 -22.51 16.64
N ILE A 301 -3.52 -23.27 15.78
CA ILE A 301 -3.12 -24.67 16.04
C ILE A 301 -1.61 -24.83 16.06
N ASP A 302 -0.88 -23.74 16.12
CA ASP A 302 0.59 -23.65 16.09
C ASP A 302 1.18 -23.92 17.48
N TYR A 303 1.22 -25.18 17.91
CA TYR A 303 1.83 -25.57 19.18
C TYR A 303 3.36 -25.41 19.19
N PRO A 304 4.11 -25.61 18.06
CA PRO A 304 5.55 -25.40 18.03
C PRO A 304 5.97 -23.91 18.05
N ASP A 305 5.03 -22.97 17.99
CA ASP A 305 5.25 -21.52 17.90
C ASP A 305 6.14 -21.12 16.71
N ARG A 306 5.78 -21.63 15.50
CA ARG A 306 6.50 -21.42 14.24
C ARG A 306 5.77 -20.47 13.27
N VAL A 307 4.57 -20.01 13.59
CA VAL A 307 3.79 -19.17 12.68
C VAL A 307 3.89 -17.69 13.06
N ILE A 308 4.33 -16.88 12.11
CA ILE A 308 4.22 -15.42 12.11
C ILE A 308 2.91 -15.09 11.42
N TYR A 309 1.94 -14.52 12.14
CA TYR A 309 0.63 -14.20 11.58
C TYR A 309 0.56 -12.75 11.14
N LEU A 310 0.08 -12.51 9.93
CA LEU A 310 -0.13 -11.17 9.36
C LEU A 310 -1.63 -10.93 9.16
N GLY A 311 -2.12 -9.82 9.72
CA GLY A 311 -3.51 -9.40 9.56
C GLY A 311 -3.63 -7.96 9.11
N THR A 312 -4.77 -7.61 8.50
CA THR A 312 -5.00 -6.26 7.97
C THR A 312 -6.44 -5.79 8.17
N PHE A 313 -6.62 -4.52 8.45
CA PHE A 313 -7.93 -3.86 8.49
C PHE A 313 -8.33 -3.24 7.13
N SER A 314 -7.42 -3.26 6.15
CA SER A 314 -7.59 -2.56 4.87
C SER A 314 -8.74 -3.11 4.03
N LYS A 315 -9.10 -4.39 4.17
CA LYS A 315 -10.19 -5.02 3.40
C LYS A 315 -11.58 -4.65 3.92
N ILE A 316 -11.69 -4.35 5.20
CA ILE A 316 -12.97 -3.99 5.85
C ILE A 316 -13.13 -2.47 5.92
N LEU A 317 -12.10 -1.73 6.32
CA LEU A 317 -12.18 -0.27 6.46
C LEU A 317 -11.95 0.44 5.12
N SER A 318 -10.75 0.39 4.61
CA SER A 318 -10.35 0.94 3.30
C SER A 318 -8.88 0.60 3.02
N PRO A 319 -8.48 0.37 1.76
CA PRO A 319 -7.08 0.27 1.39
C PRO A 319 -6.23 1.49 1.76
N SER A 320 -6.83 2.68 1.75
CA SER A 320 -6.17 3.95 2.14
C SER A 320 -5.92 4.07 3.63
N PHE A 321 -6.56 3.24 4.44
CA PHE A 321 -6.42 3.27 5.90
C PHE A 321 -5.03 2.83 6.36
N ARG A 322 -4.39 1.96 5.57
CA ARG A 322 -3.02 1.53 5.76
C ARG A 322 -2.71 1.10 7.19
N MET A 323 -3.50 0.17 7.73
CA MET A 323 -3.27 -0.40 9.05
C MET A 323 -3.34 -1.92 9.00
N SER A 324 -2.23 -2.54 9.39
CA SER A 324 -2.03 -3.98 9.48
C SER A 324 -1.28 -4.30 10.76
N TYR A 325 -1.10 -5.57 11.05
CA TYR A 325 -0.37 -5.98 12.23
C TYR A 325 0.33 -7.33 11.99
N ILE A 326 1.40 -7.54 12.75
CA ILE A 326 2.15 -8.79 12.85
C ILE A 326 1.87 -9.37 14.23
N VAL A 327 1.66 -10.69 14.32
CA VAL A 327 1.73 -11.43 15.58
C VAL A 327 2.96 -12.32 15.51
N LEU A 328 3.96 -12.01 16.29
CA LEU A 328 5.21 -12.74 16.34
C LEU A 328 5.09 -14.02 17.17
N PRO A 329 5.85 -15.08 16.84
CA PRO A 329 6.18 -16.12 17.81
C PRO A 329 6.79 -15.53 19.08
N GLU A 330 6.54 -16.14 20.25
CA GLU A 330 7.06 -15.63 21.52
C GLU A 330 8.59 -15.53 21.50
N GLN A 331 9.24 -16.54 20.92
CA GLN A 331 10.69 -16.62 20.80
C GLN A 331 11.33 -15.47 19.99
N PHE A 332 10.60 -14.82 19.09
CA PHE A 332 11.11 -13.67 18.32
C PHE A 332 10.81 -12.32 18.96
N THR A 333 9.89 -12.30 19.92
CA THR A 333 9.31 -11.04 20.40
C THR A 333 10.35 -10.10 20.99
N GLU A 334 11.22 -10.60 21.89
CA GLU A 334 12.21 -9.76 22.57
C GLU A 334 13.26 -9.24 21.59
N ASP A 335 13.85 -10.13 20.78
CA ASP A 335 14.89 -9.77 19.80
C ASP A 335 14.37 -8.81 18.74
N PHE A 336 13.11 -9.00 18.30
CA PHE A 336 12.47 -8.10 17.34
C PHE A 336 12.29 -6.69 17.94
N LEU A 337 11.83 -6.60 19.17
CA LEU A 337 11.66 -5.31 19.86
C LEU A 337 13.00 -4.61 20.10
N GLU A 338 14.01 -5.34 20.50
CA GLU A 338 15.35 -4.79 20.69
C GLU A 338 15.95 -4.31 19.36
N ARG A 339 15.77 -5.06 18.27
CA ARG A 339 16.23 -4.71 16.92
C ARG A 339 15.65 -3.38 16.45
N PHE A 340 14.37 -3.14 16.72
CA PHE A 340 13.64 -1.96 16.23
C PHE A 340 13.38 -0.90 17.31
N LYS A 341 14.01 -0.97 18.47
CA LYS A 341 13.77 -0.05 19.60
C LYS A 341 13.97 1.43 19.27
N MET A 342 14.82 1.74 18.28
CA MET A 342 15.10 3.10 17.84
C MET A 342 14.13 3.58 16.73
N HIS A 343 13.20 2.73 16.29
CA HIS A 343 12.19 3.09 15.31
C HIS A 343 10.93 3.61 16.02
N ASN A 344 10.18 4.43 15.32
CA ASN A 344 8.86 4.88 15.77
C ASN A 344 7.76 4.12 15.04
N SER A 345 6.56 4.06 15.64
CA SER A 345 5.38 3.57 14.93
C SER A 345 5.12 4.41 13.68
N THR A 346 4.86 3.74 12.56
CA THR A 346 4.57 4.39 11.27
C THR A 346 3.09 4.70 11.09
N VAL A 347 2.24 4.19 11.98
CA VAL A 347 0.80 4.43 11.95
C VAL A 347 0.45 5.56 12.90
N ASN A 348 -0.32 6.53 12.43
CA ASN A 348 -0.75 7.68 13.22
C ASN A 348 -1.47 7.24 14.51
N LEU A 349 -1.07 7.83 15.66
CA LEU A 349 -1.59 7.46 16.98
C LEU A 349 -3.11 7.64 17.09
N ILE A 350 -3.65 8.75 16.58
CA ILE A 350 -5.08 9.02 16.67
C ILE A 350 -5.88 7.95 15.95
N ASN A 351 -5.38 7.49 14.78
CA ASN A 351 -6.00 6.39 14.04
C ASN A 351 -5.94 5.07 14.82
N GLN A 352 -4.85 4.81 15.53
CA GLN A 352 -4.72 3.61 16.36
C GLN A 352 -5.72 3.63 17.52
N ILE A 353 -5.84 4.76 18.25
CA ILE A 353 -6.79 4.91 19.35
C ILE A 353 -8.24 4.82 18.83
N ALA A 354 -8.54 5.48 17.71
CA ALA A 354 -9.87 5.42 17.12
C ALA A 354 -10.24 3.97 16.73
N LEU A 355 -9.31 3.21 16.15
CA LEU A 355 -9.54 1.80 15.81
C LEU A 355 -9.71 0.94 17.07
N ALA A 356 -8.95 1.17 18.13
CA ALA A 356 -9.13 0.50 19.41
C ALA A 356 -10.56 0.72 19.94
N ASN A 357 -11.05 1.96 19.89
CA ASN A 357 -12.41 2.30 20.28
C ASN A 357 -13.48 1.63 19.39
N VAL A 358 -13.23 1.52 18.08
CA VAL A 358 -14.11 0.82 17.12
C VAL A 358 -14.18 -0.68 17.43
N LEU A 359 -13.04 -1.31 17.75
CA LEU A 359 -12.98 -2.74 18.13
C LEU A 359 -13.69 -2.99 19.46
N SER A 360 -13.36 -2.22 20.51
CA SER A 360 -13.90 -2.40 21.85
C SER A 360 -15.42 -2.15 21.93
N SER A 361 -15.95 -1.24 21.11
CA SER A 361 -17.41 -0.96 21.06
C SER A 361 -18.22 -2.01 20.29
N GLY A 362 -17.57 -2.93 19.57
CA GLY A 362 -18.20 -3.88 18.67
C GLY A 362 -18.72 -3.27 17.36
N ASP A 363 -18.37 -2.01 17.06
CA ASP A 363 -18.72 -1.37 15.79
C ASP A 363 -18.00 -2.04 14.61
N TYR A 364 -16.78 -2.55 14.83
CA TYR A 364 -16.06 -3.32 13.83
C TYR A 364 -16.82 -4.59 13.42
N ASP A 365 -17.32 -5.35 14.38
CA ASP A 365 -18.10 -6.56 14.10
C ASP A 365 -19.41 -6.25 13.36
N ARG A 366 -20.05 -5.12 13.69
CA ARG A 366 -21.24 -4.66 12.96
C ARG A 366 -20.91 -4.31 11.52
N LEU A 367 -19.77 -3.65 11.30
CA LEU A 367 -19.29 -3.33 9.96
C LEU A 367 -18.98 -4.59 9.16
N VAL A 368 -18.26 -5.55 9.72
CA VAL A 368 -17.95 -6.85 9.07
C VAL A 368 -19.23 -7.56 8.64
N ARG A 369 -20.24 -7.65 9.51
CA ARG A 369 -21.55 -8.25 9.15
C ARG A 369 -22.24 -7.49 8.00
N LYS A 370 -22.22 -6.15 8.03
CA LYS A 370 -22.79 -5.33 6.95
C LYS A 370 -22.06 -5.57 5.64
N MET A 371 -20.74 -5.59 5.65
CA MET A 371 -19.91 -5.82 4.46
C MET A 371 -20.17 -7.21 3.87
N ASN A 372 -20.22 -8.24 4.70
CA ASN A 372 -20.54 -9.61 4.28
C ASN A 372 -21.91 -9.69 3.59
N HIS A 373 -22.92 -9.01 4.14
CA HIS A 373 -24.24 -8.97 3.50
C HIS A 373 -24.22 -8.29 2.12
N ILE A 374 -23.52 -7.17 2.00
CA ILE A 374 -23.43 -6.41 0.73
C ILE A 374 -22.65 -7.22 -0.30
N PHE A 375 -21.48 -7.75 0.08
CA PHE A 375 -20.64 -8.48 -0.87
C PHE A 375 -21.24 -9.82 -1.26
N LYS A 376 -21.96 -10.49 -0.35
CA LYS A 376 -22.75 -11.68 -0.71
C LYS A 376 -23.74 -11.38 -1.84
N LYS A 377 -24.51 -10.30 -1.75
CA LYS A 377 -25.46 -9.90 -2.79
C LYS A 377 -24.78 -9.59 -4.12
N ARG A 378 -23.64 -8.88 -4.07
CA ARG A 378 -22.84 -8.58 -5.27
C ARG A 378 -22.29 -9.85 -5.90
N TYR A 379 -21.75 -10.74 -5.07
CA TYR A 379 -21.25 -12.07 -5.49
C TYR A 379 -22.33 -12.86 -6.21
N GLU A 380 -23.51 -13.01 -5.60
CA GLU A 380 -24.65 -13.74 -6.17
C GLU A 380 -25.14 -13.11 -7.49
N ALA A 381 -25.17 -11.78 -7.57
CA ALA A 381 -25.57 -11.08 -8.79
C ALA A 381 -24.58 -11.30 -9.94
N PHE A 382 -23.28 -11.27 -9.69
CA PHE A 382 -22.26 -11.60 -10.69
C PHE A 382 -22.32 -13.07 -11.09
N GLN A 383 -22.46 -14.00 -10.13
CA GLN A 383 -22.55 -15.43 -10.40
C GLN A 383 -23.72 -15.75 -11.31
N ASN A 384 -24.93 -15.26 -10.99
CA ASN A 384 -26.10 -15.40 -11.83
C ASN A 384 -25.91 -14.76 -13.23
N GLY A 385 -25.16 -13.65 -13.29
CA GLY A 385 -24.79 -13.02 -14.54
C GLY A 385 -23.90 -13.91 -15.41
N PHE A 386 -22.88 -14.53 -14.83
CA PHE A 386 -21.97 -15.43 -15.54
C PHE A 386 -22.68 -16.68 -16.09
N ASP A 387 -23.68 -17.21 -15.41
CA ASP A 387 -24.49 -18.33 -15.88
C ASP A 387 -25.27 -18.03 -17.18
N SER A 388 -25.41 -16.75 -17.52
CA SER A 388 -26.13 -16.29 -18.72
C SER A 388 -25.26 -16.16 -19.98
N PHE A 389 -23.94 -16.43 -19.90
CA PHE A 389 -23.03 -16.34 -21.04
C PHE A 389 -23.21 -17.55 -21.98
N LYS A 390 -23.08 -17.29 -23.31
CA LYS A 390 -23.09 -18.36 -24.33
C LYS A 390 -21.75 -19.10 -24.40
N VAL A 391 -20.66 -18.40 -24.14
CA VAL A 391 -19.33 -19.03 -24.01
C VAL A 391 -19.30 -19.82 -22.70
N PRO A 392 -18.86 -21.08 -22.71
CA PRO A 392 -18.84 -21.91 -21.49
C PRO A 392 -17.68 -21.49 -20.58
N ILE A 393 -17.85 -20.36 -19.90
CA ILE A 393 -16.92 -19.89 -18.88
C ILE A 393 -17.11 -20.67 -17.57
N LYS A 394 -15.99 -20.98 -16.90
CA LYS A 394 -16.00 -21.51 -15.54
C LYS A 394 -15.57 -20.45 -14.57
N VAL A 395 -16.36 -20.18 -13.58
CA VAL A 395 -16.04 -19.22 -12.53
C VAL A 395 -15.61 -19.95 -11.28
N SER A 396 -14.53 -19.49 -10.63
CA SER A 396 -14.12 -20.05 -9.34
C SER A 396 -15.21 -19.80 -8.32
N HIS A 397 -15.68 -20.87 -7.69
CA HIS A 397 -16.68 -20.79 -6.60
C HIS A 397 -15.98 -20.43 -5.28
N ASN A 398 -15.55 -19.18 -5.16
CA ASN A 398 -15.01 -18.67 -3.92
C ASN A 398 -16.16 -18.31 -2.99
N VAL A 399 -16.29 -19.01 -1.87
CA VAL A 399 -17.30 -18.71 -0.83
C VAL A 399 -16.91 -17.48 0.02
N SER A 400 -15.85 -16.78 -0.36
CA SER A 400 -15.24 -15.67 0.37
C SER A 400 -14.50 -14.72 -0.57
N GLY A 401 -14.00 -13.61 -0.03
CA GLY A 401 -13.16 -12.67 -0.76
C GLY A 401 -13.94 -11.64 -1.59
N GLN A 402 -13.26 -10.98 -2.52
CA GLN A 402 -13.80 -9.83 -3.26
C GLN A 402 -13.56 -9.94 -4.77
N TYR A 403 -13.28 -11.14 -5.28
CA TYR A 403 -12.93 -11.37 -6.68
C TYR A 403 -13.39 -12.75 -7.17
N PHE A 404 -13.41 -12.89 -8.49
CA PHE A 404 -13.57 -14.15 -9.21
C PHE A 404 -12.33 -14.43 -10.04
N LEU A 405 -12.02 -15.72 -10.20
CA LEU A 405 -11.24 -16.18 -11.35
C LEU A 405 -12.23 -16.73 -12.37
N VAL A 406 -12.17 -16.17 -13.57
CA VAL A 406 -12.95 -16.61 -14.72
C VAL A 406 -12.05 -17.39 -15.64
N ASN A 407 -12.43 -18.62 -15.95
CA ASN A 407 -11.68 -19.53 -16.79
C ASN A 407 -12.44 -19.74 -18.10
N PHE A 408 -11.77 -19.44 -19.22
CA PHE A 408 -12.27 -19.63 -20.57
C PHE A 408 -11.84 -20.99 -21.15
N PRO A 409 -12.49 -21.49 -22.22
CA PRO A 409 -12.00 -22.64 -22.96
C PRO A 409 -10.56 -22.43 -23.46
N LYS A 410 -9.70 -23.46 -23.42
CA LYS A 410 -8.26 -23.41 -23.73
C LYS A 410 -7.85 -22.72 -25.04
N LYS A 411 -8.77 -22.53 -25.96
CA LYS A 411 -8.52 -21.86 -27.26
C LYS A 411 -8.59 -20.33 -27.19
N ILE A 412 -8.98 -19.78 -26.04
CA ILE A 412 -9.25 -18.34 -25.86
C ILE A 412 -8.14 -17.74 -25.01
N ASN A 413 -7.50 -16.69 -25.57
CA ASN A 413 -6.39 -16.02 -24.90
C ASN A 413 -6.89 -14.85 -24.03
N GLN A 414 -6.41 -14.76 -22.79
CA GLN A 414 -6.76 -13.70 -21.83
C GLN A 414 -6.51 -12.28 -22.39
N TYR A 415 -5.48 -12.06 -23.19
CA TYR A 415 -5.18 -10.74 -23.75
C TYR A 415 -6.28 -10.23 -24.68
N GLU A 416 -6.83 -11.14 -25.49
CA GLU A 416 -7.95 -10.81 -26.36
C GLU A 416 -9.19 -10.49 -25.54
N MET A 417 -9.45 -11.25 -24.47
CA MET A 417 -10.58 -11.02 -23.59
C MET A 417 -10.48 -9.70 -22.84
N ILE A 418 -9.29 -9.34 -22.37
CA ILE A 418 -9.03 -8.05 -21.72
C ILE A 418 -9.28 -6.91 -22.73
N LYS A 419 -8.75 -7.00 -23.92
CA LYS A 419 -8.92 -5.99 -24.96
C LYS A 419 -10.42 -5.78 -25.31
N ARG A 420 -11.15 -6.88 -25.58
CA ARG A 420 -12.58 -6.82 -25.88
C ARG A 420 -13.42 -6.26 -24.74
N ALA A 421 -13.11 -6.60 -23.49
CA ALA A 421 -13.76 -6.02 -22.31
C ALA A 421 -13.50 -4.50 -22.22
N LEU A 422 -12.27 -4.09 -22.50
CA LEU A 422 -11.90 -2.66 -22.49
C LEU A 422 -12.63 -1.87 -23.59
N ASP A 423 -12.82 -2.45 -24.79
CA ASP A 423 -13.56 -1.84 -25.90
C ASP A 423 -15.03 -1.52 -25.54
N VAL A 424 -15.61 -2.22 -24.59
CA VAL A 424 -16.96 -1.97 -24.06
C VAL A 424 -16.95 -1.19 -22.73
N GLY A 425 -15.81 -0.65 -22.33
CA GLY A 425 -15.65 0.17 -21.12
C GLY A 425 -15.50 -0.62 -19.81
N VAL A 426 -15.19 -1.93 -19.87
CA VAL A 426 -14.99 -2.76 -18.69
C VAL A 426 -13.51 -3.18 -18.59
N LYS A 427 -12.85 -2.76 -17.51
CA LYS A 427 -11.47 -3.14 -17.24
C LYS A 427 -11.42 -4.41 -16.39
N VAL A 428 -10.79 -5.45 -16.92
CA VAL A 428 -10.50 -6.72 -16.26
C VAL A 428 -8.99 -6.95 -16.24
N TYR A 429 -8.51 -7.95 -15.48
CA TYR A 429 -7.09 -8.12 -15.23
C TYR A 429 -6.61 -9.51 -15.62
N ASP A 430 -5.38 -9.60 -16.10
CA ASP A 430 -4.68 -10.86 -16.32
C ASP A 430 -4.27 -11.53 -15.00
N THR A 431 -3.83 -12.77 -15.09
CA THR A 431 -3.33 -13.55 -13.95
C THR A 431 -1.81 -13.77 -13.99
N MET A 432 -1.11 -13.30 -15.02
CA MET A 432 0.33 -13.57 -15.22
C MET A 432 1.18 -13.07 -14.07
N GLN A 433 0.85 -11.88 -13.53
CA GLN A 433 1.59 -11.30 -12.42
C GLN A 433 1.60 -12.17 -11.14
N PHE A 434 0.67 -13.13 -11.03
CA PHE A 434 0.58 -14.02 -9.86
C PHE A 434 1.55 -15.21 -9.95
N TRP A 435 2.12 -15.47 -11.13
CA TRP A 435 3.06 -16.55 -11.40
C TRP A 435 4.50 -16.05 -11.39
N GLN A 436 5.41 -16.85 -10.87
CA GLN A 436 6.84 -16.56 -10.94
C GLN A 436 7.36 -16.82 -12.35
N GLU A 437 6.97 -17.97 -12.91
CA GLU A 437 7.27 -18.34 -14.29
C GLU A 437 6.04 -18.02 -15.16
N GLU A 438 6.09 -16.95 -15.94
CA GLU A 438 4.99 -16.53 -16.82
C GLU A 438 4.56 -17.64 -17.80
N ALA A 439 5.50 -18.50 -18.21
CA ALA A 439 5.22 -19.64 -19.10
C ALA A 439 4.31 -20.71 -18.45
N GLU A 440 4.22 -20.75 -17.14
CA GLU A 440 3.36 -21.68 -16.39
C GLU A 440 1.95 -21.13 -16.13
N CYS A 441 1.74 -19.84 -16.41
CA CYS A 441 0.44 -19.21 -16.24
C CYS A 441 -0.58 -19.77 -17.23
N PRO A 442 -1.75 -20.25 -16.76
CA PRO A 442 -2.85 -20.58 -17.66
C PRO A 442 -3.37 -19.31 -18.35
N HIS A 443 -3.17 -19.23 -19.68
CA HIS A 443 -3.53 -18.04 -20.47
C HIS A 443 -5.04 -17.86 -20.69
N GLU A 444 -5.86 -18.78 -20.21
CA GLU A 444 -7.31 -18.76 -20.24
C GLU A 444 -7.97 -18.16 -19.01
N HIS A 445 -7.18 -17.70 -18.01
CA HIS A 445 -7.70 -17.16 -16.77
C HIS A 445 -7.74 -15.63 -16.77
N LEU A 446 -8.83 -15.06 -16.22
CA LEU A 446 -8.96 -13.63 -15.91
C LEU A 446 -9.28 -13.44 -14.42
N PHE A 447 -8.80 -12.33 -13.89
CA PHE A 447 -9.04 -11.91 -12.52
C PHE A 447 -10.01 -10.72 -12.50
N LEU A 448 -11.15 -10.86 -11.80
CA LEU A 448 -12.22 -9.88 -11.74
C LEU A 448 -12.60 -9.58 -10.29
N GLY A 449 -12.24 -8.40 -9.78
CA GLY A 449 -12.69 -7.90 -8.49
C GLY A 449 -14.08 -7.28 -8.60
N PHE A 450 -14.99 -7.62 -7.70
CA PHE A 450 -16.38 -7.11 -7.73
C PHE A 450 -16.71 -6.12 -6.61
N SER A 451 -15.81 -5.93 -5.67
CA SER A 451 -16.06 -5.11 -4.47
C SER A 451 -16.39 -3.64 -4.76
N LYS A 452 -15.93 -3.12 -5.91
CA LYS A 452 -16.09 -1.72 -6.32
C LYS A 452 -17.40 -1.46 -7.10
N ILE A 453 -18.05 -2.50 -7.60
CA ILE A 453 -19.24 -2.37 -8.44
C ILE A 453 -20.49 -2.36 -7.55
N GLU A 454 -21.30 -1.32 -7.63
CA GLU A 454 -22.57 -1.25 -6.90
C GLU A 454 -23.59 -2.27 -7.47
N LEU A 455 -24.44 -2.80 -6.59
CA LEU A 455 -25.36 -3.89 -6.93
C LEU A 455 -26.23 -3.58 -8.15
N GLU A 456 -26.72 -2.33 -8.25
CA GLU A 456 -27.55 -1.83 -9.34
C GLU A 456 -26.84 -1.77 -10.69
N ASN A 457 -25.52 -1.65 -10.69
CA ASN A 457 -24.68 -1.55 -11.89
C ASN A 457 -24.20 -2.91 -12.41
N ILE A 458 -24.34 -3.98 -11.63
CA ILE A 458 -23.87 -5.32 -12.01
C ILE A 458 -24.57 -5.83 -13.28
N PRO A 459 -25.89 -5.66 -13.47
CA PRO A 459 -26.54 -6.10 -14.72
C PRO A 459 -25.96 -5.43 -15.98
N ASP A 460 -25.72 -4.11 -15.98
CA ASP A 460 -25.10 -3.43 -17.11
C ASP A 460 -23.64 -3.88 -17.33
N CYS A 461 -22.88 -4.06 -16.26
CA CYS A 461 -21.52 -4.58 -16.35
C CYS A 461 -21.49 -5.98 -17.01
N ILE A 462 -22.36 -6.89 -16.61
CA ILE A 462 -22.50 -8.23 -17.18
C ILE A 462 -22.91 -8.17 -18.65
N GLU A 463 -23.91 -7.35 -19.02
CA GLU A 463 -24.35 -7.21 -20.42
C GLU A 463 -23.22 -6.68 -21.33
N ARG A 464 -22.39 -5.79 -20.84
CA ARG A 464 -21.20 -5.33 -21.57
C ARG A 464 -20.18 -6.46 -21.76
N LEU A 465 -19.88 -7.21 -20.69
CA LEU A 465 -18.99 -8.36 -20.78
C LEU A 465 -19.54 -9.43 -21.73
N LYS A 466 -20.84 -9.70 -21.73
CA LYS A 466 -21.48 -10.60 -22.71
C LYS A 466 -21.28 -10.12 -24.14
N LYS A 467 -21.51 -8.84 -24.42
CA LYS A 467 -21.24 -8.27 -25.77
C LYS A 467 -19.78 -8.44 -26.18
N ALA A 468 -18.83 -8.35 -25.23
CA ALA A 468 -17.41 -8.49 -25.51
C ALA A 468 -16.99 -9.96 -25.75
N TRP A 469 -17.59 -10.91 -25.02
CA TRP A 469 -17.10 -12.29 -24.95
C TRP A 469 -17.96 -13.31 -25.70
N ASP A 470 -19.29 -13.11 -25.85
CA ASP A 470 -20.19 -14.04 -26.55
C ASP A 470 -20.03 -14.07 -28.08
N ILE A 471 -19.17 -13.21 -28.65
CA ILE A 471 -18.92 -13.12 -30.11
C ILE A 471 -17.95 -14.23 -30.61
N ILE A 472 -17.38 -15.02 -29.71
CA ILE A 472 -16.23 -15.91 -29.97
C ILE A 472 -16.67 -17.23 -30.66
N GLU A 473 -17.93 -17.57 -30.73
CA GLU A 473 -18.40 -18.83 -31.34
C GLU A 473 -18.42 -18.88 -32.89
N LYS A 474 -17.89 -17.89 -33.58
CA LYS A 474 -17.91 -17.83 -35.08
C LYS A 474 -16.53 -17.87 -35.73
N GLY A 475 -15.53 -18.47 -35.06
CA GLY A 475 -14.20 -18.66 -35.61
C GLY A 475 -13.80 -20.15 -35.67
#